data_317ac789e00ef96232897173ae331180
#
_entry.id   317ac789e00ef96232897173ae331180
#
_cell.length_a   1.000
_cell.length_b   1.000
_cell.length_c   1.000
_cell.angle_alpha   90.00
_cell.angle_beta   90.00
_cell.angle_gamma   90.00
#
_symmetry.space_group_name_H-M   'P 1'
#
loop_
_entity.id
_entity.type
_entity.pdbx_description
1 polymer ?
#
loop_
_entity_poly.entity_id
_entity_poly.type
_entity_poly.pdbx_seq_one_letter_code
_entity_poly.pdbx_strand_id
1 'polypeptide(L)'
;MSQYPLPFHKDSTGHIRPLGLVQPLMGSILPTGDFAVPIVPESQWQEFDLTTEPGYPLVVKDQNGKGACNGHATAEAMELARWIHGQPHVPLSGWFPYAILCGGWDRGSSIGEALALIEKTGLAPETQVPYGTINPTRLSKDAYDVATNFKCEVGIPLESWEQIMSAVQLRMGGVNVSIRVSNGVWTIDDEGIVPVSRGQGNHAICIGHGVKRLKSGGWAIKWQNSWSGQWGDKGYAWYTKDHWETQTLREAWVIRTPMENPRDDSNPPVIS
;
A
#
# COMPACT_ATOMS: atom_id res chain seq x y z
N MET A 1 -14.29 19.17 -20.06
CA MET A 1 -13.52 18.28 -19.18
C MET A 1 -13.73 16.88 -19.71
N SER A 2 -12.68 16.23 -20.21
CA SER A 2 -12.78 14.89 -20.81
C SER A 2 -13.03 13.87 -19.70
N GLN A 3 -14.22 13.29 -19.66
CA GLN A 3 -14.52 12.13 -18.82
C GLN A 3 -13.96 10.88 -19.53
N TYR A 4 -12.66 10.65 -19.44
CA TYR A 4 -12.15 9.32 -19.78
C TYR A 4 -12.45 8.41 -18.58
N PRO A 5 -13.16 7.30 -18.78
CA PRO A 5 -13.34 6.31 -17.74
C PRO A 5 -11.94 5.81 -17.30
N LEU A 6 -11.79 5.56 -16.00
CA LEU A 6 -10.55 4.95 -15.49
C LEU A 6 -10.28 3.65 -16.26
N PRO A 7 -9.02 3.32 -16.56
CA PRO A 7 -8.70 2.00 -17.05
C PRO A 7 -9.22 0.96 -16.06
N PHE A 8 -9.66 -0.17 -16.55
CA PHE A 8 -10.22 -1.22 -15.72
C PHE A 8 -9.61 -2.58 -16.05
N HIS A 9 -9.66 -3.46 -15.08
CA HIS A 9 -9.37 -4.88 -15.21
C HIS A 9 -10.63 -5.68 -14.93
N LYS A 10 -10.85 -6.79 -15.64
CA LYS A 10 -11.88 -7.76 -15.33
C LYS A 10 -11.23 -8.95 -14.65
N ASP A 11 -11.56 -9.17 -13.38
CA ASP A 11 -10.98 -10.28 -12.63
C ASP A 11 -11.54 -11.65 -13.05
N SER A 12 -10.99 -12.74 -12.51
CA SER A 12 -11.40 -14.11 -12.83
C SER A 12 -12.85 -14.42 -12.46
N THR A 13 -13.47 -13.63 -11.58
CA THR A 13 -14.88 -13.75 -11.20
C THR A 13 -15.79 -12.90 -12.08
N GLY A 14 -15.23 -12.14 -13.01
CA GLY A 14 -15.94 -11.27 -13.94
C GLY A 14 -16.23 -9.87 -13.40
N HIS A 15 -15.78 -9.52 -12.18
CA HIS A 15 -15.94 -8.18 -11.64
C HIS A 15 -15.04 -7.17 -12.35
N ILE A 16 -15.58 -5.98 -12.58
CA ILE A 16 -14.81 -4.86 -13.11
C ILE A 16 -14.08 -4.18 -11.97
N ARG A 17 -12.76 -4.07 -12.12
CA ARG A 17 -11.85 -3.45 -11.14
C ARG A 17 -11.21 -2.21 -11.78
N PRO A 18 -11.72 -1.00 -11.53
CA PRO A 18 -11.07 0.22 -11.99
C PRO A 18 -9.68 0.37 -11.39
N LEU A 19 -8.74 0.79 -12.23
CA LEU A 19 -7.35 0.99 -11.89
C LEU A 19 -7.14 2.49 -11.65
N GLY A 20 -7.10 2.86 -10.38
CA GLY A 20 -7.20 4.26 -9.97
C GLY A 20 -5.87 4.94 -9.62
N LEU A 21 -4.73 4.30 -9.86
CA LEU A 21 -3.45 4.96 -9.65
C LEU A 21 -3.17 5.96 -10.79
N VAL A 22 -3.07 7.23 -10.42
CA VAL A 22 -2.69 8.33 -11.29
C VAL A 22 -1.25 8.71 -10.93
N GLN A 23 -0.42 8.95 -11.95
CA GLN A 23 0.95 9.40 -11.69
C GLN A 23 0.96 10.85 -11.19
N PRO A 24 1.91 11.21 -10.32
CA PRO A 24 2.04 12.58 -9.85
C PRO A 24 2.30 13.52 -11.02
N LEU A 25 1.69 14.71 -10.99
CA LEU A 25 2.07 15.77 -11.89
C LEU A 25 3.53 16.13 -11.63
N MET A 26 4.32 16.28 -12.69
CA MET A 26 5.72 16.75 -12.56
C MET A 26 5.74 18.04 -11.74
N GLY A 27 6.43 18.01 -10.60
CA GLY A 27 6.55 19.14 -9.67
C GLY A 27 5.71 19.07 -8.39
N SER A 28 4.96 17.97 -8.13
CA SER A 28 4.43 17.76 -6.80
C SER A 28 5.60 17.59 -5.83
N ILE A 29 5.70 18.51 -4.87
CA ILE A 29 6.73 18.47 -3.82
C ILE A 29 6.42 17.27 -2.94
N LEU A 30 7.24 16.23 -3.07
CA LEU A 30 7.22 15.10 -2.17
C LEU A 30 7.94 15.50 -0.88
N PRO A 31 7.46 15.12 0.29
CA PRO A 31 8.17 15.40 1.53
C PRO A 31 9.55 14.72 1.46
N THR A 32 10.59 15.51 1.39
CA THR A 32 11.98 15.05 1.44
C THR A 32 12.47 15.17 2.88
N GLY A 33 12.25 14.14 3.68
CA GLY A 33 13.05 13.97 4.89
C GLY A 33 14.42 13.36 4.52
N ASP A 34 15.50 13.78 5.16
CA ASP A 34 16.85 13.21 5.01
C ASP A 34 16.98 11.75 5.54
N PHE A 35 15.93 10.97 5.42
CA PHE A 35 15.90 9.58 5.88
C PHE A 35 16.29 8.64 4.73
N ALA A 36 17.53 8.17 4.76
CA ALA A 36 17.94 7.07 3.89
C ALA A 36 17.58 5.74 4.53
N VAL A 37 17.02 4.82 3.74
CA VAL A 37 16.82 3.43 4.17
C VAL A 37 18.20 2.75 4.22
N PRO A 38 18.65 2.23 5.37
CA PRO A 38 19.89 1.45 5.44
C PRO A 38 19.77 0.21 4.55
N ILE A 39 20.78 -0.06 3.72
CA ILE A 39 20.75 -1.21 2.83
C ILE A 39 21.12 -2.48 3.58
N VAL A 40 20.19 -3.43 3.64
CA VAL A 40 20.43 -4.80 4.11
C VAL A 40 20.93 -5.62 2.92
N PRO A 41 22.15 -6.17 2.96
CA PRO A 41 22.66 -7.02 1.88
C PRO A 41 21.77 -8.23 1.65
N GLU A 42 21.63 -8.68 0.39
CA GLU A 42 20.78 -9.82 0.03
C GLU A 42 21.15 -11.10 0.81
N SER A 43 22.43 -11.29 1.11
CA SER A 43 22.91 -12.43 1.92
C SER A 43 22.37 -12.46 3.36
N GLN A 44 21.75 -11.37 3.81
CA GLN A 44 21.13 -11.25 5.15
C GLN A 44 19.59 -11.23 5.07
N TRP A 45 18.99 -11.29 3.89
CA TRP A 45 17.55 -11.33 3.77
C TRP A 45 17.00 -12.65 4.31
N GLN A 46 15.91 -12.55 5.04
CA GLN A 46 15.25 -13.67 5.68
C GLN A 46 13.81 -13.80 5.21
N GLU A 47 13.33 -15.03 5.18
CA GLU A 47 11.92 -15.34 4.91
C GLU A 47 11.09 -15.12 6.17
N PHE A 48 9.92 -14.54 6.02
CA PHE A 48 8.89 -14.45 7.04
C PHE A 48 7.51 -14.22 6.41
N ASP A 49 6.45 -14.47 7.18
CA ASP A 49 5.07 -14.21 6.76
C ASP A 49 4.24 -13.73 7.94
N LEU A 50 4.04 -12.42 8.02
CA LEU A 50 3.28 -11.78 9.10
C LEU A 50 1.82 -12.24 9.12
N THR A 51 1.26 -12.59 7.95
CA THR A 51 -0.15 -13.02 7.86
C THR A 51 -0.43 -14.36 8.54
N THR A 52 0.60 -15.10 8.88
CA THR A 52 0.52 -16.37 9.63
C THR A 52 0.88 -16.22 11.10
N GLU A 53 1.34 -15.06 11.52
CA GLU A 53 1.68 -14.80 12.92
C GLU A 53 0.42 -14.76 13.80
N PRO A 54 0.46 -15.34 15.01
CA PRO A 54 -0.66 -15.26 15.95
C PRO A 54 -1.03 -13.80 16.25
N GLY A 55 -2.31 -13.48 16.10
CA GLY A 55 -2.81 -12.12 16.36
C GLY A 55 -2.62 -11.13 15.22
N TYR A 56 -2.19 -11.56 14.02
CA TYR A 56 -2.17 -10.68 12.85
C TYR A 56 -3.59 -10.18 12.54
N PRO A 57 -3.83 -8.84 12.60
CA PRO A 57 -5.19 -8.32 12.66
C PRO A 57 -5.71 -7.75 11.33
N LEU A 58 -4.84 -7.55 10.32
CA LEU A 58 -5.24 -6.82 9.12
C LEU A 58 -6.22 -7.64 8.27
N VAL A 59 -7.30 -6.96 7.88
CA VAL A 59 -8.36 -7.54 7.04
C VAL A 59 -8.22 -6.99 5.63
N VAL A 60 -8.34 -7.89 4.64
CA VAL A 60 -8.28 -7.52 3.22
C VAL A 60 -9.45 -6.60 2.87
N LYS A 61 -9.13 -5.46 2.31
CA LYS A 61 -10.09 -4.42 1.93
C LYS A 61 -10.73 -4.67 0.56
N ASP A 62 -11.82 -3.96 0.27
CA ASP A 62 -12.44 -3.97 -1.06
C ASP A 62 -12.75 -2.55 -1.52
N GLN A 63 -12.14 -2.14 -2.62
CA GLN A 63 -12.39 -0.84 -3.29
C GLN A 63 -13.71 -0.81 -4.10
N ASN A 64 -14.51 -1.88 -4.05
CA ASN A 64 -15.88 -1.94 -4.56
C ASN A 64 -16.08 -1.31 -5.95
N GLY A 65 -15.25 -1.67 -6.91
CA GLY A 65 -15.38 -1.18 -8.28
C GLY A 65 -15.13 0.32 -8.46
N LYS A 66 -14.41 0.97 -7.54
CA LYS A 66 -13.97 2.37 -7.63
C LYS A 66 -12.45 2.46 -7.83
N GLY A 67 -11.97 3.57 -8.37
CA GLY A 67 -10.55 3.85 -8.55
C GLY A 67 -9.81 4.16 -7.24
N ALA A 68 -10.21 3.54 -6.13
CA ALA A 68 -9.76 3.86 -4.79
C ALA A 68 -8.55 3.05 -4.32
N CYS A 69 -7.86 2.32 -5.22
CA CYS A 69 -6.75 1.43 -4.87
C CYS A 69 -5.68 2.13 -4.02
N ASN A 70 -5.29 3.33 -4.39
CA ASN A 70 -4.28 4.08 -3.65
C ASN A 70 -4.74 4.47 -2.24
N GLY A 71 -5.99 4.88 -2.07
CA GLY A 71 -6.55 5.14 -0.74
C GLY A 71 -6.52 3.91 0.16
N HIS A 72 -6.86 2.74 -0.38
CA HIS A 72 -6.83 1.48 0.36
C HIS A 72 -5.40 1.02 0.65
N ALA A 73 -4.49 1.04 -0.34
CA ALA A 73 -3.09 0.70 -0.12
C ALA A 73 -2.42 1.60 0.92
N THR A 74 -2.77 2.90 0.95
CA THR A 74 -2.29 3.84 1.96
C THR A 74 -2.81 3.49 3.36
N ALA A 75 -4.10 3.16 3.48
CA ALA A 75 -4.69 2.76 4.76
C ALA A 75 -4.07 1.45 5.28
N GLU A 76 -3.91 0.46 4.41
CA GLU A 76 -3.27 -0.83 4.73
C GLU A 76 -1.82 -0.64 5.17
N ALA A 77 -1.05 0.20 4.47
CA ALA A 77 0.34 0.46 4.81
C ALA A 77 0.46 1.15 6.18
N MET A 78 -0.47 2.05 6.52
CA MET A 78 -0.54 2.66 7.84
C MET A 78 -0.92 1.64 8.93
N GLU A 79 -1.90 0.78 8.69
CA GLU A 79 -2.29 -0.28 9.63
C GLU A 79 -1.13 -1.25 9.86
N LEU A 80 -0.44 -1.65 8.79
CA LEU A 80 0.72 -2.54 8.88
C LEU A 80 1.85 -1.88 9.67
N ALA A 81 2.15 -0.61 9.41
CA ALA A 81 3.16 0.14 10.16
C ALA A 81 2.82 0.20 11.66
N ARG A 82 1.57 0.52 12.00
CA ARG A 82 1.10 0.56 13.38
C ARG A 82 1.25 -0.79 14.07
N TRP A 83 0.85 -1.87 13.41
CA TRP A 83 0.96 -3.21 13.97
C TRP A 83 2.41 -3.65 14.16
N ILE A 84 3.27 -3.45 13.17
CA ILE A 84 4.72 -3.73 13.25
C ILE A 84 5.35 -3.01 14.47
N HIS A 85 4.92 -1.79 14.74
CA HIS A 85 5.42 -0.99 15.85
C HIS A 85 4.69 -1.24 17.18
N GLY A 86 3.86 -2.30 17.26
CA GLY A 86 3.18 -2.72 18.49
C GLY A 86 2.05 -1.82 18.94
N GLN A 87 1.54 -0.95 18.06
CA GLN A 87 0.38 -0.12 18.36
C GLN A 87 -0.92 -0.92 18.22
N PRO A 88 -1.98 -0.57 18.97
CA PRO A 88 -3.27 -1.23 18.84
C PRO A 88 -3.79 -1.14 17.41
N HIS A 89 -4.28 -2.27 16.88
CA HIS A 89 -4.90 -2.30 15.57
C HIS A 89 -6.22 -1.53 15.56
N VAL A 90 -6.34 -0.63 14.62
CA VAL A 90 -7.56 0.10 14.29
C VAL A 90 -7.74 0.02 12.78
N PRO A 91 -8.84 -0.56 12.27
CA PRO A 91 -9.12 -0.57 10.83
C PRO A 91 -9.28 0.86 10.31
N LEU A 92 -8.42 1.27 9.38
CA LEU A 92 -8.41 2.60 8.79
C LEU A 92 -9.09 2.60 7.43
N SER A 93 -9.86 3.64 7.15
CA SER A 93 -10.66 3.72 5.93
C SER A 93 -9.82 4.17 4.72
N GLY A 94 -9.73 3.32 3.70
CA GLY A 94 -9.22 3.72 2.38
C GLY A 94 -10.15 4.70 1.64
N TRP A 95 -11.43 4.74 2.02
CA TRP A 95 -12.40 5.68 1.47
C TRP A 95 -12.19 7.11 1.96
N PHE A 96 -11.65 7.31 3.16
CA PHE A 96 -11.40 8.63 3.71
C PHE A 96 -10.44 9.45 2.83
N PRO A 97 -9.20 9.01 2.59
CA PRO A 97 -8.28 9.76 1.74
C PRO A 97 -8.79 9.80 0.30
N TYR A 98 -9.40 8.74 -0.21
CA TYR A 98 -9.91 8.74 -1.57
C TYR A 98 -11.02 9.76 -1.81
N ALA A 99 -12.01 9.87 -0.91
CA ALA A 99 -13.07 10.87 -1.03
C ALA A 99 -12.52 12.30 -1.08
N ILE A 100 -11.52 12.60 -0.26
CA ILE A 100 -10.89 13.93 -0.24
C ILE A 100 -10.13 14.20 -1.55
N LEU A 101 -9.31 13.23 -2.00
CA LEU A 101 -8.47 13.37 -3.18
C LEU A 101 -9.27 13.39 -4.48
N CYS A 102 -10.27 12.54 -4.61
CA CYS A 102 -11.07 12.49 -5.84
C CYS A 102 -12.16 13.58 -5.90
N GLY A 103 -12.52 14.19 -4.77
CA GLY A 103 -13.43 15.33 -4.72
C GLY A 103 -14.85 15.03 -5.22
N GLY A 104 -15.29 13.78 -5.11
CA GLY A 104 -16.60 13.32 -5.56
C GLY A 104 -16.62 12.74 -7.00
N TRP A 105 -15.49 12.79 -7.70
CA TRP A 105 -15.35 12.23 -9.05
C TRP A 105 -14.40 11.03 -9.02
N ASP A 106 -14.86 9.87 -9.45
CA ASP A 106 -14.07 8.63 -9.45
C ASP A 106 -12.96 8.70 -10.51
N ARG A 107 -11.85 9.40 -10.18
CA ARG A 107 -10.75 9.74 -11.09
C ARG A 107 -9.39 9.15 -10.70
N GLY A 108 -9.35 8.36 -9.60
CA GLY A 108 -8.10 7.90 -9.02
C GLY A 108 -7.33 8.97 -8.24
N SER A 109 -6.13 8.61 -7.78
CA SER A 109 -5.19 9.51 -7.08
C SER A 109 -3.76 9.00 -7.21
N SER A 110 -2.76 9.88 -6.97
CA SER A 110 -1.34 9.49 -6.90
C SER A 110 -0.91 9.14 -5.48
N ILE A 111 0.16 8.34 -5.35
CA ILE A 111 0.70 7.97 -4.04
C ILE A 111 1.16 9.22 -3.29
N GLY A 112 1.88 10.13 -3.96
CA GLY A 112 2.34 11.37 -3.34
C GLY A 112 1.21 12.25 -2.78
N GLU A 113 0.06 12.36 -3.49
CA GLU A 113 -1.11 13.10 -2.98
C GLU A 113 -1.68 12.45 -1.72
N ALA A 114 -1.73 11.11 -1.67
CA ALA A 114 -2.22 10.40 -0.50
C ALA A 114 -1.28 10.56 0.70
N LEU A 115 0.03 10.50 0.48
CA LEU A 115 1.03 10.73 1.53
C LEU A 115 0.93 12.14 2.11
N ALA A 116 0.90 13.17 1.27
CA ALA A 116 0.75 14.55 1.71
C ALA A 116 -0.56 14.76 2.51
N LEU A 117 -1.63 14.06 2.11
CA LEU A 117 -2.89 14.12 2.84
C LEU A 117 -2.77 13.49 4.22
N ILE A 118 -2.22 12.27 4.34
CA ILE A 118 -2.16 11.57 5.63
C ILE A 118 -1.15 12.17 6.60
N GLU A 119 -0.11 12.82 6.10
CA GLU A 119 0.82 13.59 6.92
C GLU A 119 0.11 14.81 7.53
N LYS A 120 -0.67 15.51 6.75
CA LYS A 120 -1.39 16.71 7.19
C LYS A 120 -2.64 16.39 8.02
N THR A 121 -3.46 15.46 7.56
CA THR A 121 -4.82 15.21 8.06
C THR A 121 -4.91 13.90 8.85
N GLY A 122 -4.13 12.89 8.46
CA GLY A 122 -4.26 11.53 8.99
C GLY A 122 -5.32 10.71 8.26
N LEU A 123 -5.68 9.55 8.83
CA LEU A 123 -6.69 8.63 8.32
C LEU A 123 -7.79 8.40 9.35
N ALA A 124 -9.05 8.47 8.93
CA ALA A 124 -10.17 8.12 9.80
C ALA A 124 -10.35 6.59 9.89
N PRO A 125 -10.76 6.05 11.06
CA PRO A 125 -11.20 4.67 11.18
C PRO A 125 -12.37 4.33 10.26
N GLU A 126 -12.46 3.07 9.83
CA GLU A 126 -13.57 2.59 8.97
C GLU A 126 -14.96 2.85 9.59
N THR A 127 -15.07 2.78 10.91
CA THR A 127 -16.32 3.05 11.64
C THR A 127 -16.82 4.48 11.52
N GLN A 128 -15.96 5.41 11.09
CA GLN A 128 -16.30 6.84 10.93
C GLN A 128 -16.60 7.22 9.47
N VAL A 129 -16.42 6.30 8.54
CA VAL A 129 -16.52 6.61 7.10
C VAL A 129 -17.51 5.65 6.43
N PRO A 130 -18.59 6.15 5.82
CA PRO A 130 -19.51 5.27 5.10
C PRO A 130 -18.80 4.54 3.95
N TYR A 131 -19.03 3.25 3.85
CA TYR A 131 -18.44 2.39 2.80
C TYR A 131 -18.78 2.93 1.40
N GLY A 132 -17.79 2.94 0.51
CA GLY A 132 -17.96 3.41 -0.87
C GLY A 132 -18.04 4.93 -1.02
N THR A 133 -17.71 5.71 0.03
CA THR A 133 -17.73 7.17 -0.04
C THR A 133 -16.65 7.70 -0.95
N ILE A 134 -17.04 8.42 -2.00
CA ILE A 134 -16.13 9.14 -2.90
C ILE A 134 -16.34 10.67 -2.82
N ASN A 135 -17.39 11.14 -2.15
CA ASN A 135 -17.69 12.55 -2.01
C ASN A 135 -17.29 13.05 -0.61
N PRO A 136 -16.34 14.02 -0.50
CA PRO A 136 -15.86 14.51 0.79
C PRO A 136 -16.95 15.20 1.61
N THR A 137 -18.03 15.69 1.00
CA THR A 137 -19.16 16.29 1.75
C THR A 137 -19.94 15.27 2.57
N ARG A 138 -19.72 13.98 2.37
CA ARG A 138 -20.32 12.90 3.16
C ARG A 138 -19.46 12.47 4.35
N LEU A 139 -18.26 13.02 4.48
CA LEU A 139 -17.38 12.81 5.63
C LEU A 139 -17.84 13.75 6.77
N SER A 140 -18.04 13.17 7.94
CA SER A 140 -18.45 13.94 9.13
C SER A 140 -17.28 14.74 9.69
N LYS A 141 -17.58 15.79 10.47
CA LYS A 141 -16.55 16.50 11.22
C LYS A 141 -15.79 15.56 12.16
N ASP A 142 -16.49 14.63 12.80
CA ASP A 142 -15.89 13.66 13.72
C ASP A 142 -14.88 12.76 13.00
N ALA A 143 -15.13 12.38 11.73
CA ALA A 143 -14.17 11.62 10.95
C ALA A 143 -12.85 12.39 10.75
N TYR A 144 -12.92 13.70 10.48
CA TYR A 144 -11.73 14.56 10.38
C TYR A 144 -11.03 14.74 11.72
N ASP A 145 -11.78 14.95 12.80
CA ASP A 145 -11.22 15.16 14.14
C ASP A 145 -10.47 13.90 14.60
N VAL A 146 -11.08 12.71 14.45
CA VAL A 146 -10.46 11.43 14.83
C VAL A 146 -9.26 11.08 13.91
N ALA A 147 -9.32 11.45 12.63
CA ALA A 147 -8.22 11.17 11.69
C ALA A 147 -6.88 11.77 12.16
N THR A 148 -6.90 12.87 12.90
CA THR A 148 -5.70 13.52 13.42
C THR A 148 -4.86 12.63 14.35
N ASN A 149 -5.46 11.59 14.94
CA ASN A 149 -4.78 10.60 15.78
C ASN A 149 -4.03 9.53 14.95
N PHE A 150 -4.24 9.52 13.65
CA PHE A 150 -3.69 8.52 12.73
C PHE A 150 -2.93 9.19 11.59
N LYS A 151 -1.98 10.05 11.94
CA LYS A 151 -1.08 10.70 10.99
C LYS A 151 0.13 9.81 10.68
N CYS A 152 0.64 9.97 9.49
CA CYS A 152 1.96 9.48 9.11
C CYS A 152 3.01 10.48 9.60
N GLU A 153 4.15 9.99 10.04
CA GLU A 153 5.27 10.86 10.41
C GLU A 153 5.98 11.37 9.15
N VAL A 154 6.38 10.44 8.30
CA VAL A 154 7.04 10.73 7.01
C VAL A 154 6.82 9.55 6.06
N GLY A 155 6.56 9.84 4.79
CA GLY A 155 6.73 8.88 3.70
C GLY A 155 8.17 8.93 3.20
N ILE A 156 8.88 7.78 3.21
CA ILE A 156 10.24 7.69 2.69
C ILE A 156 10.18 7.08 1.29
N PRO A 157 10.67 7.78 0.24
CA PRO A 157 10.71 7.23 -1.10
C PRO A 157 11.72 6.08 -1.20
N LEU A 158 11.38 5.07 -1.98
CA LEU A 158 12.22 3.91 -2.25
C LEU A 158 12.48 3.86 -3.76
N GLU A 159 13.74 3.94 -4.16
CA GLU A 159 14.14 4.11 -5.54
C GLU A 159 14.70 2.84 -6.19
N SER A 160 14.98 1.81 -5.37
CA SER A 160 15.52 0.55 -5.84
C SER A 160 14.86 -0.66 -5.17
N TRP A 161 14.96 -1.82 -5.80
CA TRP A 161 14.53 -3.08 -5.23
C TRP A 161 15.22 -3.36 -3.89
N GLU A 162 16.50 -3.06 -3.81
CA GLU A 162 17.32 -3.26 -2.61
C GLU A 162 16.84 -2.37 -1.44
N GLN A 163 16.42 -1.14 -1.73
CA GLN A 163 15.80 -0.26 -0.72
C GLN A 163 14.43 -0.78 -0.28
N ILE A 164 13.61 -1.25 -1.22
CA ILE A 164 12.30 -1.84 -0.91
C ILE A 164 12.47 -3.07 0.00
N MET A 165 13.35 -4.00 -0.40
CA MET A 165 13.64 -5.19 0.40
C MET A 165 14.20 -4.81 1.78
N SER A 166 15.11 -3.85 1.84
CA SER A 166 15.69 -3.40 3.10
C SER A 166 14.66 -2.79 4.04
N ALA A 167 13.76 -1.94 3.53
CA ALA A 167 12.67 -1.37 4.32
C ALA A 167 11.76 -2.45 4.90
N VAL A 168 11.47 -3.50 4.12
CA VAL A 168 10.65 -4.64 4.54
C VAL A 168 11.39 -5.53 5.54
N GLN A 169 12.68 -5.84 5.31
CA GLN A 169 13.51 -6.64 6.21
C GLN A 169 13.70 -5.95 7.57
N LEU A 170 13.89 -4.64 7.57
CA LEU A 170 14.02 -3.82 8.78
C LEU A 170 12.66 -3.52 9.44
N ARG A 171 11.56 -4.01 8.87
CA ARG A 171 10.19 -3.76 9.37
C ARG A 171 9.92 -2.28 9.63
N MET A 172 10.33 -1.42 8.70
CA MET A 172 10.20 0.04 8.87
C MET A 172 8.76 0.52 8.83
N GLY A 173 7.85 -0.25 8.21
CA GLY A 173 6.43 0.04 8.06
C GLY A 173 5.83 -0.64 6.84
N GLY A 174 4.58 -0.33 6.54
CA GLY A 174 3.93 -0.75 5.28
C GLY A 174 4.45 0.08 4.10
N VAL A 175 4.60 -0.55 2.94
CA VAL A 175 5.07 0.12 1.73
C VAL A 175 3.92 0.21 0.72
N ASN A 176 3.51 1.45 0.41
CA ASN A 176 2.60 1.71 -0.71
C ASN A 176 3.42 1.74 -2.00
N VAL A 177 3.12 0.85 -2.94
CA VAL A 177 3.89 0.70 -4.17
C VAL A 177 2.99 0.63 -5.40
N SER A 178 3.47 1.18 -6.51
CA SER A 178 2.83 1.05 -7.81
C SER A 178 3.07 -0.34 -8.40
N ILE A 179 2.04 -0.88 -9.11
CA ILE A 179 2.16 -2.08 -9.92
C ILE A 179 1.45 -1.88 -11.26
N ARG A 180 1.94 -2.54 -12.31
CA ARG A 180 1.26 -2.56 -13.61
C ARG A 180 0.34 -3.76 -13.71
N VAL A 181 -0.95 -3.49 -13.75
CA VAL A 181 -1.98 -4.48 -14.10
C VAL A 181 -2.21 -4.46 -15.60
N SER A 182 -2.07 -5.60 -16.25
CA SER A 182 -2.37 -5.76 -17.69
C SER A 182 -3.85 -6.01 -17.93
N ASN A 183 -4.28 -5.75 -19.17
CA ASN A 183 -5.58 -6.20 -19.64
C ASN A 183 -5.55 -7.75 -19.78
N GLY A 184 -6.52 -8.42 -19.18
CA GLY A 184 -6.63 -9.87 -19.22
C GLY A 184 -6.90 -10.47 -17.83
N VAL A 185 -6.78 -11.79 -17.73
CA VAL A 185 -6.95 -12.50 -16.46
C VAL A 185 -5.69 -12.30 -15.63
N TRP A 186 -5.86 -11.68 -14.48
CA TRP A 186 -4.77 -11.39 -13.54
C TRP A 186 -4.90 -12.31 -12.33
N THR A 187 -4.46 -13.54 -12.53
CA THR A 187 -4.45 -14.60 -11.52
C THR A 187 -3.04 -14.87 -11.05
N ILE A 188 -2.93 -15.43 -9.87
CA ILE A 188 -1.66 -15.90 -9.32
C ILE A 188 -1.28 -17.26 -9.93
N ASP A 189 0.01 -17.49 -10.07
CA ASP A 189 0.60 -18.80 -10.42
C ASP A 189 0.76 -19.71 -9.18
N ASP A 190 1.43 -20.86 -9.35
CA ASP A 190 1.69 -21.82 -8.29
C ASP A 190 2.60 -21.29 -7.16
N GLU A 191 3.30 -20.19 -7.40
CA GLU A 191 4.07 -19.47 -6.38
C GLU A 191 3.33 -18.25 -5.83
N GLY A 192 2.08 -18.04 -6.23
CA GLY A 192 1.28 -16.89 -5.80
C GLY A 192 1.68 -15.58 -6.45
N ILE A 193 2.39 -15.63 -7.59
CA ILE A 193 2.86 -14.45 -8.31
C ILE A 193 1.87 -14.11 -9.42
N VAL A 194 1.54 -12.82 -9.55
CA VAL A 194 0.74 -12.31 -10.67
C VAL A 194 1.62 -12.09 -11.91
N PRO A 195 1.04 -12.09 -13.13
CA PRO A 195 1.80 -11.84 -14.34
C PRO A 195 2.52 -10.49 -14.33
N VAL A 196 3.80 -10.50 -14.65
CA VAL A 196 4.62 -9.29 -14.82
C VAL A 196 4.20 -8.56 -16.11
N SER A 197 3.97 -7.27 -16.03
CA SER A 197 3.57 -6.44 -17.16
C SER A 197 4.44 -5.20 -17.29
N ARG A 198 4.80 -4.85 -18.54
CA ARG A 198 5.57 -3.65 -18.84
C ARG A 198 4.68 -2.41 -18.91
N GLY A 199 5.21 -1.27 -18.52
CA GLY A 199 4.58 0.03 -18.66
C GLY A 199 4.44 0.79 -17.36
N GLN A 200 3.70 1.88 -17.41
CA GLN A 200 3.43 2.72 -16.25
C GLN A 200 2.53 2.00 -15.25
N GLY A 201 2.84 2.10 -13.96
CA GLY A 201 1.98 1.62 -12.89
C GLY A 201 0.58 2.26 -12.96
N ASN A 202 -0.45 1.46 -12.76
CA ASN A 202 -1.86 1.88 -12.84
C ASN A 202 -2.70 1.37 -11.67
N HIS A 203 -2.07 0.67 -10.75
CA HIS A 203 -2.67 0.16 -9.52
C HIS A 203 -1.72 0.38 -8.36
N ALA A 204 -2.26 0.65 -7.17
CA ALA A 204 -1.50 0.77 -5.94
C ALA A 204 -1.81 -0.39 -5.01
N ILE A 205 -0.79 -0.93 -4.38
CA ILE A 205 -0.86 -2.07 -3.46
C ILE A 205 0.00 -1.80 -2.23
N CYS A 206 -0.30 -2.50 -1.14
CA CYS A 206 0.52 -2.47 0.06
C CYS A 206 1.40 -3.74 0.12
N ILE A 207 2.73 -3.57 0.13
CA ILE A 207 3.70 -4.65 0.33
C ILE A 207 4.30 -4.58 1.73
N GLY A 208 4.92 -5.69 2.18
CA GLY A 208 5.61 -5.76 3.47
C GLY A 208 5.02 -6.81 4.42
N HIS A 209 4.01 -7.57 3.98
CA HIS A 209 3.34 -8.59 4.80
C HIS A 209 4.15 -9.88 4.95
N GLY A 210 5.20 -10.06 4.17
CA GLY A 210 6.09 -11.21 4.22
C GLY A 210 7.16 -11.16 3.15
N VAL A 211 8.16 -12.02 3.29
CA VAL A 211 9.23 -12.24 2.32
C VAL A 211 9.43 -13.73 2.13
N LYS A 212 9.61 -14.18 0.90
CA LYS A 212 9.97 -15.56 0.61
C LYS A 212 11.01 -15.66 -0.50
N ARG A 213 11.71 -16.78 -0.52
CA ARG A 213 12.55 -17.18 -1.63
C ARG A 213 11.74 -17.94 -2.69
N LEU A 214 11.96 -17.63 -3.94
CA LEU A 214 11.31 -18.30 -5.07
C LEU A 214 12.09 -19.57 -5.43
N LYS A 215 11.41 -20.54 -6.04
CA LYS A 215 12.03 -21.76 -6.60
C LYS A 215 13.12 -21.43 -7.63
N SER A 216 12.99 -20.31 -8.34
CA SER A 216 13.99 -19.76 -9.26
C SER A 216 15.23 -19.20 -8.58
N GLY A 217 15.24 -19.06 -7.24
CA GLY A 217 16.32 -18.46 -6.46
C GLY A 217 16.18 -16.95 -6.21
N GLY A 218 15.20 -16.29 -6.83
CA GLY A 218 14.87 -14.89 -6.56
C GLY A 218 14.09 -14.69 -5.27
N TRP A 219 13.72 -13.43 -4.98
CA TRP A 219 12.97 -13.05 -3.79
C TRP A 219 11.65 -12.39 -4.16
N ALA A 220 10.65 -12.58 -3.31
CA ALA A 220 9.35 -11.94 -3.44
C ALA A 220 8.87 -11.37 -2.10
N ILE A 221 8.10 -10.29 -2.18
CA ILE A 221 7.49 -9.63 -1.03
C ILE A 221 5.98 -9.85 -1.09
N LYS A 222 5.39 -10.32 0.00
CA LYS A 222 3.94 -10.50 0.11
C LYS A 222 3.24 -9.15 0.14
N TRP A 223 2.18 -9.03 -0.64
CA TRP A 223 1.37 -7.83 -0.72
C TRP A 223 -0.11 -8.14 -0.58
N GLN A 224 -0.85 -7.15 -0.09
CA GLN A 224 -2.30 -7.18 0.03
C GLN A 224 -2.93 -6.35 -1.09
N ASN A 225 -3.97 -6.92 -1.71
CA ASN A 225 -4.77 -6.23 -2.71
C ASN A 225 -6.05 -5.69 -2.08
N SER A 226 -6.62 -4.66 -2.70
CA SER A 226 -7.91 -4.08 -2.30
C SER A 226 -9.09 -4.59 -3.17
N TRP A 227 -9.10 -5.89 -3.50
CA TRP A 227 -10.15 -6.53 -4.31
C TRP A 227 -10.88 -7.65 -3.57
N SER A 228 -10.99 -7.54 -2.26
CA SER A 228 -11.55 -8.53 -1.31
C SER A 228 -10.70 -9.80 -1.13
N GLY A 229 -11.01 -10.56 -0.10
CA GLY A 229 -10.35 -11.86 0.19
C GLY A 229 -10.69 -12.98 -0.79
N GLN A 230 -11.53 -12.73 -1.80
CA GLN A 230 -11.84 -13.72 -2.84
C GLN A 230 -10.84 -13.71 -4.00
N TRP A 231 -10.02 -12.65 -4.10
CA TRP A 231 -8.99 -12.53 -5.12
C TRP A 231 -7.66 -13.12 -4.62
N GLY A 232 -6.88 -13.73 -5.54
CA GLY A 232 -5.54 -14.24 -5.23
C GLY A 232 -5.54 -15.33 -4.16
N ASP A 233 -4.51 -15.33 -3.30
CA ASP A 233 -4.48 -16.16 -2.11
C ASP A 233 -5.11 -15.39 -0.94
N LYS A 234 -6.43 -15.49 -0.80
CA LYS A 234 -7.20 -14.80 0.25
C LYS A 234 -6.97 -13.28 0.27
N GLY A 235 -6.80 -12.66 -0.89
CA GLY A 235 -6.54 -11.24 -1.05
C GLY A 235 -5.06 -10.88 -1.17
N TYR A 236 -4.16 -11.84 -1.10
CA TYR A 236 -2.72 -11.65 -1.17
C TYR A 236 -2.12 -12.22 -2.45
N ALA A 237 -0.94 -11.70 -2.80
CA ALA A 237 -0.05 -12.23 -3.83
C ALA A 237 1.40 -11.83 -3.51
N TRP A 238 2.33 -12.16 -4.42
CA TRP A 238 3.75 -11.91 -4.24
C TRP A 238 4.30 -10.97 -5.32
N TYR A 239 5.00 -9.92 -4.88
CA TYR A 239 5.65 -8.89 -5.69
C TYR A 239 7.13 -9.22 -5.84
N THR A 240 7.63 -9.21 -7.06
CA THR A 240 9.00 -9.58 -7.38
C THR A 240 9.81 -8.40 -7.91
N LYS A 241 11.12 -8.54 -8.00
CA LYS A 241 12.00 -7.56 -8.64
C LYS A 241 11.56 -7.23 -10.07
N ASP A 242 11.08 -8.23 -10.83
CA ASP A 242 10.61 -8.02 -12.19
C ASP A 242 9.39 -7.11 -12.29
N HIS A 243 8.47 -7.19 -11.31
CA HIS A 243 7.35 -6.24 -11.26
C HIS A 243 7.84 -4.80 -11.09
N TRP A 244 8.88 -4.60 -10.27
CA TRP A 244 9.47 -3.30 -10.07
C TRP A 244 10.21 -2.80 -11.32
N GLU A 245 11.10 -3.62 -11.88
CA GLU A 245 12.01 -3.21 -12.96
C GLU A 245 11.34 -3.02 -14.32
N THR A 246 10.23 -3.70 -14.58
CA THR A 246 9.49 -3.57 -15.84
C THR A 246 8.60 -2.34 -15.93
N GLN A 247 8.41 -1.61 -14.83
CA GLN A 247 7.66 -0.37 -14.85
C GLN A 247 8.49 0.79 -15.43
N THR A 248 7.87 1.62 -16.26
CA THR A 248 8.49 2.83 -16.83
C THR A 248 8.57 3.98 -15.83
N LEU A 249 7.57 4.10 -14.97
CA LEU A 249 7.55 5.02 -13.82
C LEU A 249 7.29 4.19 -12.58
N ARG A 250 8.29 4.12 -11.72
CA ARG A 250 8.28 3.35 -10.48
C ARG A 250 8.01 4.29 -9.32
N GLU A 251 7.14 3.88 -8.44
CA GLU A 251 6.79 4.66 -7.25
C GLU A 251 6.59 3.70 -6.08
N ALA A 252 7.37 3.86 -5.02
CA ALA A 252 7.26 3.11 -3.78
C ALA A 252 7.62 4.01 -2.59
N TRP A 253 6.83 3.92 -1.53
CA TRP A 253 6.99 4.73 -0.33
C TRP A 253 6.74 3.90 0.91
N VAL A 254 7.70 3.87 1.83
CA VAL A 254 7.44 3.32 3.15
C VAL A 254 6.72 4.35 4.01
N ILE A 255 5.63 3.93 4.64
CA ILE A 255 4.84 4.77 5.56
C ILE A 255 5.27 4.45 6.98
N ARG A 256 5.73 5.48 7.70
CA ARG A 256 6.06 5.40 9.11
C ARG A 256 4.99 6.09 9.94
N THR A 257 4.61 5.47 11.04
CA THR A 257 3.73 6.11 12.04
C THR A 257 4.57 6.77 13.12
N PRO A 258 4.09 7.86 13.76
CA PRO A 258 4.72 8.41 14.95
C PRO A 258 4.85 7.31 16.01
N MET A 259 6.03 7.15 16.57
CA MET A 259 6.22 6.28 17.72
C MET A 259 5.75 7.03 18.95
N GLU A 260 4.69 6.56 19.60
CA GLU A 260 4.20 7.13 20.86
C GLU A 260 5.21 6.99 22.01
N ASN A 261 6.14 6.04 21.88
CA ASN A 261 7.39 5.94 22.66
C ASN A 261 8.47 5.42 21.71
N PRO A 262 9.58 6.12 21.50
CA PRO A 262 10.71 5.53 20.83
C PRO A 262 11.08 4.27 21.63
N ARG A 263 10.90 3.09 21.05
CA ARG A 263 11.60 1.91 21.55
C ARG A 263 13.05 2.32 21.58
N ASP A 264 13.66 2.14 22.74
CA ASP A 264 15.09 2.32 22.92
C ASP A 264 15.81 1.58 21.77
N ASP A 265 16.34 2.35 20.81
CA ASP A 265 17.05 1.83 19.63
C ASP A 265 18.30 1.02 20.00
N SER A 266 18.63 0.94 21.30
CA SER A 266 19.69 0.10 21.84
C SER A 266 19.38 -1.41 21.79
N ASN A 267 18.12 -1.80 21.46
CA ASN A 267 17.73 -3.20 21.37
C ASN A 267 16.99 -3.45 20.03
N PRO A 268 17.71 -3.59 18.90
CA PRO A 268 17.10 -4.05 17.67
C PRO A 268 16.44 -5.42 17.93
N PRO A 269 15.32 -5.75 17.26
CA PRO A 269 14.69 -7.05 17.42
C PRO A 269 15.74 -8.13 17.20
N VAL A 270 15.94 -8.95 18.22
CA VAL A 270 16.83 -10.12 18.12
C VAL A 270 16.21 -11.01 17.04
N ILE A 271 16.84 -11.02 15.88
CA ILE A 271 16.56 -11.97 14.81
C ILE A 271 17.12 -13.31 15.34
N SER A 272 16.25 -14.12 15.94
CA SER A 272 16.56 -15.49 16.36
C SER A 272 16.28 -16.46 15.22
#